data_eb6d5aa5c057dd9d767ef1016a669028
#
_entry.id   eb6d5aa5c057dd9d767ef1016a669028
#
_cell.length_a   1.000
_cell.length_b   1.000
_cell.length_c   1.000
_cell.angle_alpha   90.00
_cell.angle_beta   90.00
_cell.angle_gamma   90.00
#
_symmetry.space_group_name_H-M   'P 1'
#
loop_
_entity.id
_entity.type
_entity.pdbx_description
1 polymer ?
#
loop_
_entity_poly.entity_id
_entity_poly.type
_entity_poly.pdbx_seq_one_letter_code
_entity_poly.pdbx_strand_id
1 'polypeptide(L)'
;LLNATLVIPEIQESTRSKGISYKFKSFSYLYDEEQFIASLKNDVNIIKSLPDYFKSARRRSEFPTFKPKSSASPNYYVKEILPSLKKAKVVGLIIMDGGCLQPILPPILSEFQRLRCRVAFHALQFRPEIQILGLRMVERLRAWGQPFLAYHPGLVRDTLAYHGCAELFQDVHTELIQYRREQMIKQGIVNDELSVESHIRRENGSCPLMPEEVGLLLRAMGYPSNTIIYVAGSQTFGGQRLLIPLRAMFANVVDRTSLCSKTELSDLVGPETPLPPDVFKMPNPKSEEQLKEEWNRAGPRPRPLPPPPDRPVYQHEKEGWYAWITENDKEPNPSPMDLRMQAHRLLWDALDYIVSVEADAFFPGFHSDGSRWPDFSGLVIGQRLYERASSRTYRPDRKKIAELFNVIRDDMYHPKRNWILSAREHLNRSLSEEGLIRQSLLSKPTSFLSHPIPECSCRISSVEITKPIKGKDGRILFGGEPECPKWMQSARAEKARTN
;
A
#
# COMPACT_ATOMS: atom_id res chain seq x y z
N LEU A 1 20.37 -1.25 -17.67
CA LEU A 1 21.54 -1.79 -16.96
C LEU A 1 22.03 -3.14 -17.56
N LEU A 2 21.13 -4.09 -17.80
CA LEU A 2 21.49 -5.44 -18.29
C LEU A 2 21.47 -5.57 -19.81
N ASN A 3 20.84 -4.62 -20.51
CA ASN A 3 20.58 -4.68 -21.96
C ASN A 3 19.97 -6.04 -22.38
N ALA A 4 18.87 -6.41 -21.75
CA ALA A 4 18.21 -7.69 -21.89
C ALA A 4 16.73 -7.52 -22.24
N THR A 5 16.14 -8.53 -22.87
CA THR A 5 14.71 -8.61 -23.11
C THR A 5 13.99 -8.95 -21.80
N LEU A 6 12.97 -8.19 -21.48
CA LEU A 6 12.09 -8.45 -20.33
C LEU A 6 10.96 -9.41 -20.72
N VAL A 7 10.78 -10.47 -19.97
CA VAL A 7 9.56 -11.26 -20.01
C VAL A 7 8.54 -10.61 -19.08
N ILE A 8 7.30 -10.48 -19.51
CA ILE A 8 6.22 -9.91 -18.68
C ILE A 8 6.24 -10.55 -17.29
N PRO A 9 6.27 -9.75 -16.22
CA PRO A 9 6.35 -10.28 -14.86
C PRO A 9 5.08 -11.02 -14.47
N GLU A 10 5.24 -12.03 -13.63
CA GLU A 10 4.14 -12.77 -13.00
C GLU A 10 4.04 -12.36 -11.52
N ILE A 11 2.83 -12.35 -10.99
CA ILE A 11 2.60 -12.21 -9.55
C ILE A 11 3.08 -13.50 -8.89
N GLN A 12 4.13 -13.42 -8.09
CA GLN A 12 4.69 -14.57 -7.39
C GLN A 12 3.93 -14.88 -6.10
N GLU A 13 4.04 -16.13 -5.68
CA GLU A 13 3.59 -16.53 -4.35
C GLU A 13 4.39 -15.77 -3.29
N SER A 14 3.70 -15.12 -2.42
CA SER A 14 4.23 -14.52 -1.20
C SER A 14 3.56 -15.19 0.00
N THR A 15 3.98 -14.83 1.20
CA THR A 15 3.27 -15.24 2.41
C THR A 15 1.79 -14.83 2.42
N ARG A 16 1.40 -13.86 1.57
CA ARG A 16 0.03 -13.36 1.42
C ARG A 16 -0.71 -13.96 0.23
N SER A 17 0.00 -14.41 -0.79
CA SER A 17 -0.57 -14.92 -2.04
C SER A 17 -0.23 -16.40 -2.26
N LYS A 18 0.19 -17.11 -1.22
CA LYS A 18 0.53 -18.53 -1.28
C LYS A 18 -0.64 -19.34 -1.81
N GLY A 19 -0.42 -20.06 -2.90
CA GLY A 19 -1.43 -20.92 -3.51
C GLY A 19 -2.45 -20.21 -4.41
N ILE A 20 -2.30 -18.91 -4.72
CA ILE A 20 -3.09 -18.24 -5.75
C ILE A 20 -2.97 -19.04 -7.06
N SER A 21 -4.12 -19.35 -7.70
CA SER A 21 -4.13 -20.11 -8.95
C SER A 21 -3.40 -19.35 -10.05
N TYR A 22 -2.93 -20.10 -11.08
CA TYR A 22 -2.21 -19.50 -12.21
C TYR A 22 -2.97 -18.35 -12.87
N LYS A 23 -4.32 -18.42 -12.94
CA LYS A 23 -5.18 -17.34 -13.45
C LYS A 23 -4.93 -16.00 -12.77
N PHE A 24 -4.66 -16.01 -11.46
CA PHE A 24 -4.45 -14.81 -10.66
C PHE A 24 -2.99 -14.36 -10.61
N LYS A 25 -2.07 -15.16 -11.14
CA LYS A 25 -0.63 -14.80 -11.25
C LYS A 25 -0.31 -14.04 -12.53
N SER A 26 -1.25 -13.97 -13.46
CA SER A 26 -1.04 -13.25 -14.71
C SER A 26 -0.93 -11.74 -14.48
N PHE A 27 0.01 -11.10 -15.16
CA PHE A 27 0.13 -9.65 -15.19
C PHE A 27 -1.17 -8.98 -15.64
N SER A 28 -1.83 -9.55 -16.66
CA SER A 28 -3.10 -9.09 -17.21
C SER A 28 -4.30 -9.21 -16.27
N TYR A 29 -4.16 -9.88 -15.12
CA TYR A 29 -5.19 -9.89 -14.10
C TYR A 29 -5.48 -8.51 -13.53
N LEU A 30 -4.42 -7.70 -13.37
CA LEU A 30 -4.52 -6.34 -12.83
C LEU A 30 -4.24 -5.27 -13.89
N TYR A 31 -3.24 -5.47 -14.74
CA TYR A 31 -2.66 -4.46 -15.59
C TYR A 31 -2.98 -4.67 -17.06
N ASP A 32 -3.02 -3.56 -17.81
CA ASP A 32 -3.11 -3.55 -19.26
C ASP A 32 -1.74 -3.92 -19.86
N GLU A 33 -1.61 -5.17 -20.29
CA GLU A 33 -0.38 -5.75 -20.82
C GLU A 33 0.03 -5.07 -22.14
N GLU A 34 -0.92 -4.81 -23.02
CA GLU A 34 -0.65 -4.18 -24.33
C GLU A 34 -0.16 -2.74 -24.14
N GLN A 35 -0.84 -1.99 -23.27
CA GLN A 35 -0.45 -0.62 -22.93
C GLN A 35 0.94 -0.59 -22.28
N PHE A 36 1.25 -1.54 -21.40
CA PHE A 36 2.56 -1.65 -20.76
C PHE A 36 3.67 -1.86 -21.79
N ILE A 37 3.48 -2.81 -22.72
CA ILE A 37 4.44 -3.08 -23.79
C ILE A 37 4.59 -1.87 -24.70
N ALA A 38 3.47 -1.26 -25.13
CA ALA A 38 3.48 -0.11 -26.03
C ALA A 38 4.18 1.12 -25.40
N SER A 39 3.96 1.35 -24.12
CA SER A 39 4.55 2.49 -23.38
C SER A 39 6.06 2.41 -23.24
N LEU A 40 6.63 1.20 -23.26
CA LEU A 40 8.05 0.95 -23.00
C LEU A 40 8.82 0.45 -24.22
N LYS A 41 8.19 0.38 -25.39
CA LYS A 41 8.79 -0.17 -26.63
C LYS A 41 10.11 0.46 -27.04
N ASN A 42 10.33 1.74 -26.69
CA ASN A 42 11.55 2.48 -27.02
C ASN A 42 12.66 2.32 -25.98
N ASP A 43 12.34 1.75 -24.81
CA ASP A 43 13.25 1.65 -23.68
C ASP A 43 13.72 0.21 -23.44
N VAL A 44 12.79 -0.74 -23.58
CA VAL A 44 13.02 -2.15 -23.25
C VAL A 44 12.27 -3.03 -24.23
N ASN A 45 12.96 -4.01 -24.77
CA ASN A 45 12.30 -5.07 -25.53
C ASN A 45 11.54 -6.00 -24.56
N ILE A 46 10.23 -6.11 -24.75
CA ILE A 46 9.33 -6.87 -23.85
C ILE A 46 8.63 -7.96 -24.64
N ILE A 47 8.62 -9.18 -24.10
CA ILE A 47 7.90 -10.34 -24.63
C ILE A 47 6.87 -10.86 -23.62
N LYS A 48 5.74 -11.34 -24.11
CA LYS A 48 4.63 -11.83 -23.27
C LYS A 48 4.94 -13.13 -22.55
N SER A 49 5.74 -13.98 -23.13
CA SER A 49 6.09 -15.27 -22.54
C SER A 49 7.50 -15.69 -22.91
N LEU A 50 8.07 -16.50 -22.03
CA LEU A 50 9.37 -17.13 -22.29
C LEU A 50 9.24 -18.05 -23.51
N PRO A 51 10.20 -18.03 -24.47
CA PRO A 51 10.24 -18.98 -25.58
C PRO A 51 10.17 -20.43 -25.13
N ASP A 52 9.55 -21.30 -25.92
CA ASP A 52 9.22 -22.69 -25.51
C ASP A 52 10.45 -23.50 -25.08
N TYR A 53 11.58 -23.28 -25.76
CA TYR A 53 12.85 -23.89 -25.37
C TYR A 53 13.22 -23.60 -23.92
N PHE A 54 13.03 -22.35 -23.46
CA PHE A 54 13.33 -21.96 -22.09
C PHE A 54 12.22 -22.30 -21.09
N LYS A 55 10.98 -22.53 -21.53
CA LYS A 55 9.89 -22.96 -20.65
C LYS A 55 10.17 -24.32 -20.00
N SER A 56 10.76 -25.26 -20.75
CA SER A 56 11.16 -26.56 -20.20
C SER A 56 12.29 -26.45 -19.19
N ALA A 57 13.27 -25.60 -19.46
CA ALA A 57 14.37 -25.32 -18.52
C ALA A 57 13.86 -24.63 -17.23
N ARG A 58 12.84 -23.72 -17.34
CA ARG A 58 12.19 -23.12 -16.18
C ARG A 58 11.52 -24.15 -15.28
N ARG A 59 10.76 -25.09 -15.87
CA ARG A 59 10.09 -26.15 -15.11
C ARG A 59 11.06 -27.01 -14.32
N ARG A 60 12.29 -27.18 -14.82
CA ARG A 60 13.37 -27.93 -14.18
C ARG A 60 14.27 -27.06 -13.29
N SER A 61 13.96 -25.77 -13.15
CA SER A 61 14.76 -24.80 -12.40
C SER A 61 16.24 -24.73 -12.84
N GLU A 62 16.49 -24.87 -14.12
CA GLU A 62 17.84 -25.00 -14.69
C GLU A 62 18.56 -23.66 -14.90
N PHE A 63 17.92 -22.52 -14.71
CA PHE A 63 18.60 -21.24 -14.86
C PHE A 63 18.71 -20.46 -13.56
N PRO A 64 19.78 -19.64 -13.45
CA PRO A 64 20.05 -18.87 -12.23
C PRO A 64 18.90 -17.97 -11.85
N THR A 65 18.52 -18.00 -10.57
CA THR A 65 17.47 -17.14 -10.02
C THR A 65 18.03 -16.30 -8.89
N PHE A 66 17.82 -15.01 -8.94
CA PHE A 66 18.33 -14.03 -8.00
C PHE A 66 17.18 -13.39 -7.22
N LYS A 67 17.45 -13.04 -5.96
CA LYS A 67 16.56 -12.29 -5.06
C LYS A 67 17.26 -10.98 -4.64
N PRO A 68 17.25 -9.93 -5.49
CA PRO A 68 17.90 -8.69 -5.16
C PRO A 68 17.29 -8.06 -3.90
N LYS A 69 18.13 -7.45 -3.07
CA LYS A 69 17.67 -6.67 -1.92
C LYS A 69 17.04 -5.34 -2.40
N SER A 70 16.14 -4.76 -1.61
CA SER A 70 15.55 -3.44 -1.89
C SER A 70 16.59 -2.31 -2.00
N SER A 71 17.75 -2.49 -1.34
CA SER A 71 18.90 -1.56 -1.40
C SER A 71 19.98 -1.97 -2.40
N ALA A 72 19.71 -2.93 -3.30
CA ALA A 72 20.71 -3.39 -4.26
C ALA A 72 21.19 -2.23 -5.14
N SER A 73 22.51 -2.10 -5.29
CA SER A 73 23.10 -1.06 -6.14
C SER A 73 23.07 -1.45 -7.63
N PRO A 74 23.14 -0.50 -8.54
CA PRO A 74 23.34 -0.81 -9.97
C PRO A 74 24.53 -1.72 -10.25
N ASN A 75 25.61 -1.56 -9.47
CA ASN A 75 26.82 -2.39 -9.60
C ASN A 75 26.56 -3.87 -9.29
N TYR A 76 25.63 -4.18 -8.38
CA TYR A 76 25.24 -5.56 -8.11
C TYR A 76 24.71 -6.24 -9.38
N TYR A 77 23.88 -5.55 -10.15
CA TYR A 77 23.35 -6.10 -11.41
C TYR A 77 24.43 -6.34 -12.45
N VAL A 78 25.38 -5.40 -12.56
CA VAL A 78 26.47 -5.51 -13.56
C VAL A 78 27.50 -6.59 -13.17
N LYS A 79 27.82 -6.70 -11.88
CA LYS A 79 28.87 -7.62 -11.41
C LYS A 79 28.37 -9.04 -11.17
N GLU A 80 27.13 -9.21 -10.65
CA GLU A 80 26.62 -10.52 -10.24
C GLU A 80 25.63 -11.11 -11.27
N ILE A 81 24.68 -10.30 -11.74
CA ILE A 81 23.60 -10.83 -12.59
C ILE A 81 24.01 -10.88 -14.06
N LEU A 82 24.65 -9.84 -14.57
CA LEU A 82 25.01 -9.77 -15.99
C LEU A 82 25.94 -10.91 -16.45
N PRO A 83 26.96 -11.34 -15.71
CA PRO A 83 27.78 -12.49 -16.11
C PRO A 83 26.96 -13.78 -16.21
N SER A 84 26.07 -14.02 -15.25
CA SER A 84 25.16 -15.17 -15.24
C SER A 84 24.18 -15.13 -16.41
N LEU A 85 23.64 -13.97 -16.73
CA LEU A 85 22.76 -13.77 -17.90
C LEU A 85 23.51 -14.05 -19.22
N LYS A 86 24.73 -13.56 -19.36
CA LYS A 86 25.57 -13.84 -20.55
C LYS A 86 25.83 -15.33 -20.73
N LYS A 87 26.07 -16.05 -19.63
CA LYS A 87 26.35 -17.50 -19.65
C LYS A 87 25.08 -18.32 -19.89
N ALA A 88 24.04 -18.11 -19.10
CA ALA A 88 22.82 -18.92 -19.12
C ALA A 88 21.76 -18.44 -20.15
N LYS A 89 21.95 -17.25 -20.74
CA LYS A 89 21.01 -16.56 -21.66
C LYS A 89 19.68 -16.17 -21.03
N VAL A 90 19.29 -16.76 -19.91
CA VAL A 90 18.09 -16.45 -19.13
C VAL A 90 18.45 -16.42 -17.65
N VAL A 91 17.89 -15.47 -16.92
CA VAL A 91 17.95 -15.40 -15.45
C VAL A 91 16.57 -15.07 -14.90
N GLY A 92 16.25 -15.63 -13.75
CA GLY A 92 15.06 -15.29 -12.99
C GLY A 92 15.36 -14.18 -11.96
N LEU A 93 14.44 -13.21 -11.83
CA LEU A 93 14.50 -12.23 -10.76
C LEU A 93 13.24 -12.36 -9.93
N ILE A 94 13.39 -12.63 -8.64
CA ILE A 94 12.28 -12.63 -7.68
C ILE A 94 12.34 -11.32 -6.91
N ILE A 95 11.35 -10.46 -7.17
CA ILE A 95 11.24 -9.18 -6.50
C ILE A 95 10.38 -9.37 -5.25
N MET A 96 10.97 -9.07 -4.12
CA MET A 96 10.29 -9.12 -2.82
C MET A 96 9.71 -7.73 -2.47
N ASP A 97 8.90 -7.69 -1.44
CA ASP A 97 8.36 -6.45 -0.88
C ASP A 97 9.50 -5.44 -0.64
N GLY A 98 9.28 -4.18 -1.01
CA GLY A 98 10.27 -3.12 -0.92
C GLY A 98 11.16 -2.94 -2.17
N GLY A 99 10.97 -3.74 -3.20
CA GLY A 99 11.64 -3.58 -4.50
C GLY A 99 12.97 -4.31 -4.63
N CYS A 100 13.75 -3.93 -5.64
CA CYS A 100 14.97 -4.64 -6.02
C CYS A 100 16.16 -3.72 -6.32
N LEU A 101 16.03 -2.42 -6.11
CA LEU A 101 17.04 -1.45 -6.44
C LEU A 101 16.97 -0.28 -5.46
N GLN A 102 18.13 0.27 -5.05
CA GLN A 102 18.21 1.42 -4.16
C GLN A 102 17.28 2.57 -4.60
N PRO A 103 16.65 3.27 -3.66
CA PRO A 103 15.61 4.28 -3.97
C PRO A 103 16.11 5.43 -4.82
N ILE A 104 17.29 5.94 -4.51
CA ILE A 104 17.93 7.04 -5.23
C ILE A 104 19.12 6.49 -6.00
N LEU A 105 19.09 6.63 -7.32
CA LEU A 105 20.21 6.25 -8.17
C LEU A 105 21.28 7.35 -8.19
N PRO A 106 22.57 7.01 -8.44
CA PRO A 106 23.62 8.00 -8.64
C PRO A 106 23.24 8.97 -9.78
N PRO A 107 23.70 10.25 -9.73
CA PRO A 107 23.35 11.25 -10.74
C PRO A 107 23.67 10.83 -12.18
N ILE A 108 24.75 10.08 -12.40
CA ILE A 108 25.12 9.52 -13.70
C ILE A 108 24.07 8.57 -14.28
N LEU A 109 23.17 8.04 -13.45
CA LEU A 109 22.07 7.15 -13.82
C LEU A 109 20.70 7.82 -13.74
N SER A 110 20.63 9.14 -13.80
CA SER A 110 19.37 9.91 -13.68
C SER A 110 18.34 9.52 -14.75
N GLU A 111 18.76 9.14 -15.94
CA GLU A 111 17.87 8.66 -17.01
C GLU A 111 17.15 7.35 -16.59
N PHE A 112 17.86 6.45 -15.93
CA PHE A 112 17.23 5.23 -15.41
C PHE A 112 16.27 5.52 -14.25
N GLN A 113 16.53 6.58 -13.49
CA GLN A 113 15.60 7.04 -12.46
C GLN A 113 14.30 7.55 -13.08
N ARG A 114 14.39 8.35 -14.18
CA ARG A 114 13.23 8.81 -14.93
C ARG A 114 12.45 7.65 -15.56
N LEU A 115 13.16 6.70 -16.18
CA LEU A 115 12.53 5.52 -16.74
C LEU A 115 11.76 4.75 -15.65
N ARG A 116 12.35 4.62 -14.48
CA ARG A 116 11.74 3.94 -13.33
C ARG A 116 10.46 4.64 -12.86
N CYS A 117 10.45 5.97 -12.78
CA CYS A 117 9.25 6.74 -12.46
C CYS A 117 8.18 6.58 -13.54
N ARG A 118 8.57 6.64 -14.82
CA ARG A 118 7.65 6.44 -15.94
C ARG A 118 7.05 5.04 -15.95
N VAL A 119 7.83 4.01 -15.65
CA VAL A 119 7.32 2.64 -15.52
C VAL A 119 6.30 2.55 -14.39
N ALA A 120 6.62 3.07 -13.22
CA ALA A 120 5.77 2.95 -12.04
C ALA A 120 4.45 3.75 -12.15
N PHE A 121 4.52 4.98 -12.67
CA PHE A 121 3.41 5.94 -12.59
C PHE A 121 2.69 6.18 -13.93
N HIS A 122 3.25 5.74 -15.04
CA HIS A 122 2.63 5.93 -16.35
C HIS A 122 2.41 4.62 -17.11
N ALA A 123 3.42 3.73 -17.18
CA ALA A 123 3.31 2.53 -17.99
C ALA A 123 2.46 1.43 -17.30
N LEU A 124 2.50 1.33 -15.97
CA LEU A 124 1.65 0.42 -15.20
C LEU A 124 0.25 1.01 -15.08
N GLN A 125 -0.62 0.66 -16.03
CA GLN A 125 -2.03 1.02 -16.04
C GLN A 125 -2.86 -0.21 -15.71
N PHE A 126 -3.93 -0.05 -14.95
CA PHE A 126 -4.86 -1.15 -14.72
C PHE A 126 -5.59 -1.52 -16.02
N ARG A 127 -6.01 -2.78 -16.13
CA ARG A 127 -6.81 -3.24 -17.26
C ARG A 127 -8.10 -2.43 -17.40
N PRO A 128 -8.64 -2.29 -18.64
CA PRO A 128 -9.73 -1.36 -18.92
C PRO A 128 -10.95 -1.50 -18.02
N GLU A 129 -11.34 -2.71 -17.64
CA GLU A 129 -12.52 -2.97 -16.82
C GLU A 129 -12.36 -2.39 -15.41
N ILE A 130 -11.16 -2.52 -14.82
CA ILE A 130 -10.85 -1.91 -13.51
C ILE A 130 -10.86 -0.40 -13.62
N GLN A 131 -10.23 0.14 -14.67
CA GLN A 131 -10.13 1.58 -14.89
C GLN A 131 -11.52 2.21 -15.09
N ILE A 132 -12.37 1.59 -15.92
CA ILE A 132 -13.74 2.05 -16.19
C ILE A 132 -14.57 2.06 -14.90
N LEU A 133 -14.54 0.98 -14.13
CA LEU A 133 -15.31 0.90 -12.89
C LEU A 133 -14.79 1.92 -11.84
N GLY A 134 -13.48 2.04 -11.70
CA GLY A 134 -12.87 3.02 -10.79
C GLY A 134 -13.24 4.46 -11.15
N LEU A 135 -13.18 4.83 -12.43
CA LEU A 135 -13.60 6.16 -12.90
C LEU A 135 -15.12 6.38 -12.72
N ARG A 136 -15.95 5.36 -12.93
CA ARG A 136 -17.39 5.45 -12.63
C ARG A 136 -17.66 5.69 -11.15
N MET A 137 -16.86 5.12 -10.24
CA MET A 137 -16.94 5.44 -8.81
C MET A 137 -16.61 6.92 -8.55
N VAL A 138 -15.59 7.45 -9.20
CA VAL A 138 -15.22 8.87 -9.12
C VAL A 138 -16.35 9.76 -9.65
N GLU A 139 -16.97 9.41 -10.77
CA GLU A 139 -18.12 10.13 -11.33
C GLU A 139 -19.31 10.15 -10.34
N ARG A 140 -19.59 9.01 -9.70
CA ARG A 140 -20.64 8.93 -8.67
C ARG A 140 -20.37 9.84 -7.48
N LEU A 141 -19.12 9.92 -7.03
CA LEU A 141 -18.72 10.85 -5.95
C LEU A 141 -18.85 12.31 -6.41
N ARG A 142 -18.40 12.65 -7.61
CA ARG A 142 -18.51 14.01 -8.16
C ARG A 142 -19.94 14.44 -8.45
N ALA A 143 -20.85 13.49 -8.72
CA ALA A 143 -22.28 13.76 -8.92
C ALA A 143 -22.96 14.37 -7.68
N TRP A 144 -22.35 14.28 -6.50
CA TRP A 144 -22.82 14.95 -5.29
C TRP A 144 -22.56 16.46 -5.30
N GLY A 145 -21.90 16.99 -6.34
CA GLY A 145 -21.72 18.42 -6.56
C GLY A 145 -20.72 19.11 -5.64
N GLN A 146 -19.89 18.37 -4.93
CA GLN A 146 -18.86 18.89 -4.04
C GLN A 146 -17.57 18.07 -4.14
N PRO A 147 -16.40 18.66 -3.81
CA PRO A 147 -15.13 17.93 -3.80
C PRO A 147 -15.14 16.83 -2.74
N PHE A 148 -14.38 15.74 -2.99
CA PHE A 148 -14.26 14.64 -2.06
C PHE A 148 -12.81 14.42 -1.61
N LEU A 149 -12.66 13.94 -0.39
CA LEU A 149 -11.40 13.55 0.21
C LEU A 149 -11.31 12.03 0.26
N ALA A 150 -10.20 11.45 -0.20
CA ALA A 150 -9.93 10.04 0.04
C ALA A 150 -9.07 9.87 1.30
N TYR A 151 -9.46 8.93 2.14
CA TYR A 151 -8.78 8.57 3.38
C TYR A 151 -8.45 7.09 3.38
N HIS A 152 -7.19 6.75 3.58
CA HIS A 152 -6.74 5.36 3.75
C HIS A 152 -6.33 5.11 5.19
N PRO A 153 -7.12 4.37 5.98
CA PRO A 153 -6.83 4.13 7.41
C PRO A 153 -5.52 3.38 7.66
N GLY A 154 -5.17 2.41 6.81
CA GLY A 154 -4.03 1.53 7.03
C GLY A 154 -4.20 0.57 8.21
N LEU A 155 -5.42 0.47 8.76
CA LEU A 155 -5.76 -0.36 9.91
C LEU A 155 -6.03 -1.81 9.48
N VAL A 156 -5.00 -2.54 9.10
CA VAL A 156 -5.06 -3.97 8.74
C VAL A 156 -4.30 -4.77 9.78
N ARG A 157 -4.85 -5.92 10.20
CA ARG A 157 -4.23 -6.77 11.23
C ARG A 157 -2.74 -7.01 10.99
N ASP A 158 -2.39 -7.37 9.77
CA ASP A 158 -1.01 -7.66 9.40
C ASP A 158 -0.10 -6.43 9.47
N THR A 159 -0.60 -5.25 9.06
CA THR A 159 0.14 -3.98 9.20
C THR A 159 0.37 -3.65 10.68
N LEU A 160 -0.67 -3.78 11.50
CA LEU A 160 -0.59 -3.53 12.95
C LEU A 160 0.39 -4.49 13.62
N ALA A 161 0.33 -5.78 13.27
CA ALA A 161 1.25 -6.80 13.77
C ALA A 161 2.70 -6.53 13.36
N TYR A 162 2.93 -6.21 12.09
CA TYR A 162 4.27 -5.90 11.57
C TYR A 162 4.92 -4.74 12.32
N HIS A 163 4.16 -3.68 12.56
CA HIS A 163 4.66 -2.46 13.21
C HIS A 163 4.62 -2.49 14.74
N GLY A 164 4.04 -3.52 15.36
CA GLY A 164 3.94 -3.64 16.82
C GLY A 164 2.91 -2.69 17.45
N CYS A 165 1.77 -2.52 16.79
CA CYS A 165 0.73 -1.56 17.17
C CYS A 165 -0.52 -2.23 17.78
N ALA A 166 -0.33 -3.29 18.57
CA ALA A 166 -1.43 -4.08 19.14
C ALA A 166 -2.31 -3.27 20.11
N GLU A 167 -1.70 -2.45 20.94
CA GLU A 167 -2.38 -1.70 22.02
C GLU A 167 -3.15 -0.46 21.54
N LEU A 168 -3.26 -0.24 20.21
CA LEU A 168 -4.24 0.70 19.66
C LEU A 168 -5.67 0.25 19.93
N PHE A 169 -5.85 -1.05 20.17
CA PHE A 169 -7.11 -1.65 20.57
C PHE A 169 -7.07 -2.01 22.05
N GLN A 170 -8.21 -1.91 22.75
CA GLN A 170 -8.33 -2.18 24.17
C GLN A 170 -9.19 -3.41 24.44
N ASP A 171 -9.24 -4.35 23.50
CA ASP A 171 -10.08 -5.53 23.54
C ASP A 171 -9.38 -6.76 22.93
N VAL A 172 -10.15 -7.76 22.60
CA VAL A 172 -9.67 -9.01 21.98
C VAL A 172 -8.79 -8.78 20.74
N HIS A 173 -8.95 -7.68 20.03
CA HIS A 173 -8.15 -7.39 18.86
C HIS A 173 -6.66 -7.17 19.19
N THR A 174 -6.34 -6.69 20.40
CA THR A 174 -4.96 -6.60 20.89
C THR A 174 -4.27 -7.97 20.84
N GLU A 175 -4.93 -8.99 21.37
CA GLU A 175 -4.38 -10.35 21.41
C GLU A 175 -4.23 -10.95 20.01
N LEU A 176 -5.19 -10.69 19.13
CA LEU A 176 -5.12 -11.15 17.73
C LEU A 176 -3.96 -10.53 16.96
N ILE A 177 -3.67 -9.25 17.21
CA ILE A 177 -2.52 -8.57 16.59
C ILE A 177 -1.22 -9.13 17.16
N GLN A 178 -1.12 -9.34 18.48
CA GLN A 178 0.06 -9.91 19.13
C GLN A 178 0.33 -11.34 18.63
N TYR A 179 -0.70 -12.16 18.56
CA TYR A 179 -0.60 -13.51 17.99
C TYR A 179 -0.07 -13.48 16.55
N ARG A 180 -0.64 -12.61 15.72
CA ARG A 180 -0.17 -12.45 14.33
C ARG A 180 1.28 -11.98 14.24
N ARG A 181 1.71 -11.09 15.14
CA ARG A 181 3.10 -10.65 15.23
C ARG A 181 4.03 -11.80 15.60
N GLU A 182 3.64 -12.65 16.55
CA GLU A 182 4.39 -13.83 16.93
C GLU A 182 4.61 -14.77 15.73
N GLN A 183 3.55 -15.00 14.93
CA GLN A 183 3.67 -15.80 13.71
C GLN A 183 4.64 -15.15 12.69
N MET A 184 4.60 -13.84 12.54
CA MET A 184 5.52 -13.12 11.65
C MET A 184 6.98 -13.20 12.12
N ILE A 185 7.22 -13.19 13.43
CA ILE A 185 8.55 -13.39 14.00
C ILE A 185 9.03 -14.83 13.74
N LYS A 186 8.20 -15.83 14.02
CA LYS A 186 8.50 -17.26 13.73
C LYS A 186 8.82 -17.49 12.24
N GLN A 187 8.16 -16.76 11.35
CA GLN A 187 8.38 -16.85 9.89
C GLN A 187 9.56 -16.00 9.40
N GLY A 188 10.24 -15.25 10.28
CA GLY A 188 11.34 -14.36 9.92
C GLY A 188 10.92 -13.13 9.10
N ILE A 189 9.63 -12.78 9.10
CA ILE A 189 9.10 -11.57 8.45
C ILE A 189 9.43 -10.34 9.29
N VAL A 190 9.30 -10.48 10.62
CA VAL A 190 9.62 -9.45 11.60
C VAL A 190 10.85 -9.93 12.38
N ASN A 191 11.91 -9.10 12.36
CA ASN A 191 13.14 -9.33 13.13
C ASN A 191 13.17 -8.38 14.33
N ASP A 192 12.21 -8.51 15.21
CA ASP A 192 12.03 -7.60 16.38
C ASP A 192 11.35 -8.38 17.51
N GLU A 193 11.29 -7.78 18.70
CA GLU A 193 10.67 -8.40 19.86
C GLU A 193 9.15 -8.52 19.72
N LEU A 194 8.58 -9.55 20.38
CA LEU A 194 7.13 -9.75 20.41
C LEU A 194 6.44 -8.63 21.19
N SER A 195 6.93 -8.38 22.39
CA SER A 195 6.39 -7.37 23.30
C SER A 195 7.04 -6.02 23.02
N VAL A 196 6.41 -5.24 22.17
CA VAL A 196 6.78 -3.86 21.91
C VAL A 196 5.72 -2.94 22.49
N GLU A 197 6.16 -1.96 23.27
CA GLU A 197 5.26 -0.96 23.83
C GLU A 197 4.65 -0.10 22.70
N SER A 198 3.37 -0.33 22.41
CA SER A 198 2.69 0.35 21.30
C SER A 198 2.64 1.87 21.47
N HIS A 199 2.66 2.37 22.71
CA HIS A 199 2.71 3.81 22.93
C HIS A 199 4.03 4.44 22.44
N ILE A 200 5.17 3.78 22.64
CA ILE A 200 6.46 4.21 22.10
C ILE A 200 6.43 4.17 20.55
N ARG A 201 5.83 3.13 19.98
CA ARG A 201 5.67 3.03 18.51
C ARG A 201 4.76 4.14 17.98
N ARG A 202 3.72 4.49 18.72
CA ARG A 202 2.82 5.59 18.36
C ARG A 202 3.53 6.95 18.43
N GLU A 203 4.27 7.21 19.49
CA GLU A 203 5.06 8.45 19.67
C GLU A 203 6.13 8.60 18.58
N ASN A 204 6.72 7.52 18.13
CA ASN A 204 7.66 7.50 17.02
C ASN A 204 7.00 7.56 15.63
N GLY A 205 5.66 7.62 15.56
CA GLY A 205 4.94 7.66 14.31
C GLY A 205 4.86 6.33 13.55
N SER A 206 5.20 5.22 14.20
CA SER A 206 5.22 3.89 13.57
C SER A 206 3.84 3.21 13.53
N CYS A 207 2.82 3.77 14.19
CA CYS A 207 1.46 3.23 14.20
C CYS A 207 0.48 4.07 13.36
N PRO A 208 -0.57 3.45 12.80
CA PRO A 208 -1.63 4.18 12.13
C PRO A 208 -2.34 5.19 13.05
N LEU A 209 -2.86 6.27 12.45
CA LEU A 209 -3.81 7.15 13.14
C LEU A 209 -5.17 6.46 13.22
N MET A 210 -5.83 6.61 14.34
CA MET A 210 -7.21 6.17 14.49
C MET A 210 -8.13 7.10 13.69
N PRO A 211 -9.25 6.60 13.14
CA PRO A 211 -10.20 7.42 12.37
C PRO A 211 -10.70 8.65 13.11
N GLU A 212 -10.82 8.56 14.43
CA GLU A 212 -11.15 9.66 15.31
C GLU A 212 -10.11 10.78 15.26
N GLU A 213 -8.83 10.43 15.36
CA GLU A 213 -7.71 11.37 15.28
C GLU A 213 -7.70 12.09 13.91
N VAL A 214 -7.90 11.32 12.84
CA VAL A 214 -7.98 11.87 11.49
C VAL A 214 -9.16 12.82 11.36
N GLY A 215 -10.32 12.48 11.91
CA GLY A 215 -11.49 13.34 11.92
C GLY A 215 -11.21 14.70 12.59
N LEU A 216 -10.51 14.69 13.73
CA LEU A 216 -10.11 15.92 14.45
C LEU A 216 -9.12 16.76 13.65
N LEU A 217 -8.14 16.13 12.99
CA LEU A 217 -7.20 16.82 12.10
C LEU A 217 -7.89 17.45 10.91
N LEU A 218 -8.84 16.77 10.27
CA LEU A 218 -9.61 17.30 9.16
C LEU A 218 -10.49 18.48 9.60
N ARG A 219 -11.11 18.40 10.79
CA ARG A 219 -11.82 19.54 11.37
C ARG A 219 -10.89 20.73 11.66
N ALA A 220 -9.69 20.47 12.20
CA ALA A 220 -8.69 21.50 12.41
C ALA A 220 -8.28 22.20 11.10
N MET A 221 -8.25 21.44 9.98
CA MET A 221 -8.02 21.98 8.63
C MET A 221 -9.21 22.80 8.08
N GLY A 222 -10.35 22.76 8.73
CA GLY A 222 -11.55 23.49 8.32
C GLY A 222 -12.45 22.73 7.35
N TYR A 223 -12.30 21.42 7.22
CA TYR A 223 -13.26 20.62 6.45
C TYR A 223 -14.64 20.64 7.14
N PRO A 224 -15.71 21.02 6.43
CA PRO A 224 -17.06 21.05 6.98
C PRO A 224 -17.62 19.65 7.20
N SER A 225 -18.62 19.51 8.07
CA SER A 225 -19.21 18.21 8.44
C SER A 225 -19.89 17.48 7.28
N ASN A 226 -20.25 18.17 6.20
CA ASN A 226 -20.82 17.60 4.99
C ASN A 226 -19.76 17.16 3.96
N THR A 227 -18.47 17.27 4.26
CA THR A 227 -17.40 16.79 3.38
C THR A 227 -17.61 15.32 3.06
N ILE A 228 -17.49 14.98 1.77
CA ILE A 228 -17.50 13.59 1.33
C ILE A 228 -16.12 12.98 1.62
N ILE A 229 -16.10 11.92 2.42
CA ILE A 229 -14.89 11.17 2.75
C ILE A 229 -15.04 9.77 2.18
N TYR A 230 -14.22 9.44 1.18
CA TYR A 230 -14.08 8.09 0.66
C TYR A 230 -13.05 7.32 1.48
N VAL A 231 -13.46 6.22 2.12
CA VAL A 231 -12.57 5.34 2.89
C VAL A 231 -12.02 4.26 1.97
N ALA A 232 -10.74 4.36 1.62
CA ALA A 232 -10.04 3.37 0.83
C ALA A 232 -9.53 2.20 1.69
N GLY A 233 -9.36 1.00 1.09
CA GLY A 233 -8.87 -0.17 1.82
C GLY A 233 -9.92 -0.87 2.68
N SER A 234 -11.12 -0.73 2.37
CA SER A 234 -12.46 -1.17 2.84
C SER A 234 -12.63 -2.09 4.05
N GLN A 235 -11.62 -2.79 4.52
CA GLN A 235 -11.72 -3.66 5.70
C GLN A 235 -10.73 -3.21 6.77
N THR A 236 -11.16 -2.27 7.59
CA THR A 236 -10.41 -1.94 8.81
C THR A 236 -10.52 -3.10 9.79
N PHE A 237 -9.40 -3.55 10.33
CA PHE A 237 -9.38 -4.48 11.44
C PHE A 237 -10.11 -3.86 12.64
N GLY A 238 -11.03 -4.57 13.24
CA GLY A 238 -11.94 -4.01 14.25
C GLY A 238 -13.29 -3.53 13.69
N GLY A 239 -13.45 -3.55 12.35
CA GLY A 239 -14.72 -3.35 11.66
C GLY A 239 -15.23 -1.93 11.63
N GLN A 240 -16.50 -1.79 11.27
CA GLN A 240 -17.17 -0.49 11.08
C GLN A 240 -17.26 0.37 12.35
N ARG A 241 -17.15 -0.24 13.54
CA ARG A 241 -17.18 0.50 14.81
C ARG A 241 -16.05 1.52 14.93
N LEU A 242 -14.90 1.25 14.33
CA LEU A 242 -13.77 2.20 14.33
C LEU A 242 -14.05 3.47 13.54
N LEU A 243 -14.98 3.42 12.60
CA LEU A 243 -15.39 4.56 11.79
C LEU A 243 -16.52 5.38 12.44
N ILE A 244 -17.11 4.91 13.56
CA ILE A 244 -18.20 5.62 14.23
C ILE A 244 -17.81 7.06 14.63
N PRO A 245 -16.64 7.31 15.27
CA PRO A 245 -16.25 8.67 15.62
C PRO A 245 -16.05 9.57 14.39
N LEU A 246 -15.50 9.03 13.31
CA LEU A 246 -15.36 9.76 12.05
C LEU A 246 -16.72 10.10 11.45
N ARG A 247 -17.67 9.15 11.46
CA ARG A 247 -19.05 9.36 10.98
C ARG A 247 -19.84 10.32 11.85
N ALA A 248 -19.54 10.40 13.13
CA ALA A 248 -20.13 11.41 14.02
C ALA A 248 -19.67 12.84 13.68
N MET A 249 -18.45 12.99 13.14
CA MET A 249 -17.91 14.29 12.73
C MET A 249 -18.25 14.66 11.28
N PHE A 250 -18.41 13.65 10.39
CA PHE A 250 -18.66 13.82 8.97
C PHE A 250 -19.79 12.91 8.51
N ALA A 251 -20.86 13.50 7.99
CA ALA A 251 -22.07 12.77 7.62
C ALA A 251 -21.87 11.86 6.38
N ASN A 252 -20.98 12.23 5.47
CA ASN A 252 -20.82 11.61 4.16
C ASN A 252 -19.54 10.74 4.09
N VAL A 253 -19.48 9.72 4.96
CA VAL A 253 -18.37 8.74 4.94
C VAL A 253 -18.82 7.53 4.16
N VAL A 254 -18.21 7.31 3.00
CA VAL A 254 -18.56 6.27 2.02
C VAL A 254 -17.35 5.41 1.68
N ASP A 255 -17.59 4.23 1.16
CA ASP A 255 -16.57 3.29 0.69
C ASP A 255 -16.98 2.66 -0.66
N ARG A 256 -16.16 1.74 -1.17
CA ARG A 256 -16.42 1.02 -2.41
C ARG A 256 -17.80 0.34 -2.41
N THR A 257 -18.19 -0.26 -1.31
CA THR A 257 -19.46 -1.00 -1.22
C THR A 257 -20.68 -0.10 -1.26
N SER A 258 -20.51 1.17 -0.91
CA SER A 258 -21.55 2.22 -1.03
C SER A 258 -21.70 2.72 -2.47
N LEU A 259 -20.63 2.62 -3.26
CA LEU A 259 -20.56 3.18 -4.62
C LEU A 259 -20.79 2.15 -5.72
N CYS A 260 -20.51 0.87 -5.47
CA CYS A 260 -20.67 -0.21 -6.44
C CYS A 260 -21.74 -1.19 -6.02
N SER A 261 -22.52 -1.67 -6.99
CA SER A 261 -23.41 -2.79 -6.77
C SER A 261 -22.63 -4.10 -6.65
N LYS A 262 -23.24 -5.11 -6.04
CA LYS A 262 -22.66 -6.46 -5.96
C LYS A 262 -22.44 -7.06 -7.35
N THR A 263 -23.31 -6.74 -8.32
CA THR A 263 -23.18 -7.20 -9.69
C THR A 263 -21.97 -6.59 -10.38
N GLU A 264 -21.75 -5.27 -10.29
CA GLU A 264 -20.56 -4.62 -10.86
C GLU A 264 -19.25 -5.21 -10.33
N LEU A 265 -19.20 -5.50 -9.03
CA LEU A 265 -18.02 -6.12 -8.41
C LEU A 265 -17.85 -7.57 -8.86
N SER A 266 -18.93 -8.32 -8.97
CA SER A 266 -18.91 -9.70 -9.47
C SER A 266 -18.50 -9.77 -10.95
N ASP A 267 -18.98 -8.87 -11.79
CA ASP A 267 -18.63 -8.78 -13.21
C ASP A 267 -17.14 -8.47 -13.40
N LEU A 268 -16.58 -7.65 -12.53
CA LEU A 268 -15.13 -7.34 -12.53
C LEU A 268 -14.28 -8.58 -12.27
N VAL A 269 -14.70 -9.45 -11.36
CA VAL A 269 -14.05 -10.73 -11.09
C VAL A 269 -14.17 -11.68 -12.28
N GLY A 270 -15.32 -11.64 -12.94
CA GLY A 270 -15.68 -12.49 -14.08
C GLY A 270 -15.97 -13.94 -13.69
N PRO A 271 -16.22 -14.81 -14.67
CA PRO A 271 -16.58 -16.19 -14.41
C PRO A 271 -15.44 -16.94 -13.73
N GLU A 272 -15.74 -17.52 -12.59
CA GLU A 272 -14.82 -18.33 -11.83
C GLU A 272 -14.95 -19.82 -12.20
N THR A 273 -13.80 -20.47 -12.33
CA THR A 273 -13.77 -21.93 -12.43
C THR A 273 -14.28 -22.54 -11.14
N PRO A 274 -15.24 -23.46 -11.17
CA PRO A 274 -15.68 -24.16 -9.98
C PRO A 274 -14.48 -24.78 -9.26
N LEU A 275 -14.45 -24.66 -7.94
CA LEU A 275 -13.42 -25.33 -7.16
C LEU A 275 -13.72 -26.83 -7.13
N PRO A 276 -12.70 -27.70 -7.23
CA PRO A 276 -12.90 -29.14 -7.13
C PRO A 276 -13.64 -29.49 -5.84
N PRO A 277 -14.68 -30.30 -5.87
CA PRO A 277 -15.49 -30.65 -4.70
C PRO A 277 -14.67 -31.31 -3.58
N ASP A 278 -13.59 -32.01 -3.92
CA ASP A 278 -12.73 -32.71 -2.97
C ASP A 278 -11.81 -31.76 -2.14
N VAL A 279 -11.61 -30.54 -2.62
CA VAL A 279 -10.81 -29.51 -1.93
C VAL A 279 -11.67 -28.73 -0.92
N PHE A 280 -13.00 -28.89 -0.99
CA PHE A 280 -13.99 -28.14 -0.23
C PHE A 280 -14.76 -29.00 0.77
N LYS A 281 -14.08 -29.78 1.57
CA LYS A 281 -14.69 -30.09 2.87
C LYS A 281 -14.41 -28.89 3.79
N MET A 282 -15.33 -27.91 3.80
CA MET A 282 -15.38 -27.00 4.95
C MET A 282 -15.39 -27.91 6.18
N PRO A 283 -14.47 -27.72 7.12
CA PRO A 283 -14.60 -28.39 8.40
C PRO A 283 -16.00 -28.04 8.91
N ASN A 284 -16.72 -29.04 9.38
CA ASN A 284 -18.03 -28.81 9.98
C ASN A 284 -17.89 -27.67 10.98
N PRO A 285 -18.81 -26.69 10.95
CA PRO A 285 -18.75 -25.59 11.88
C PRO A 285 -18.70 -26.17 13.30
N LYS A 286 -17.63 -25.87 14.03
CA LYS A 286 -17.46 -26.33 15.39
C LYS A 286 -18.59 -25.75 16.24
N SER A 287 -19.14 -26.55 17.12
CA SER A 287 -20.13 -26.07 18.10
C SER A 287 -19.46 -25.06 19.04
N GLU A 288 -20.29 -24.21 19.64
CA GLU A 288 -19.82 -23.24 20.65
C GLU A 288 -19.06 -23.91 21.81
N GLU A 289 -19.49 -25.12 22.18
CA GLU A 289 -18.86 -25.92 23.21
C GLU A 289 -17.46 -26.42 22.78
N GLN A 290 -17.32 -26.89 21.55
CA GLN A 290 -16.03 -27.34 21.02
C GLN A 290 -15.03 -26.16 20.93
N LEU A 291 -15.50 -24.96 20.56
CA LEU A 291 -14.68 -23.77 20.52
C LEU A 291 -14.27 -23.33 21.94
N LYS A 292 -15.16 -23.42 22.92
CA LYS A 292 -14.83 -23.17 24.33
C LYS A 292 -13.82 -24.19 24.89
N GLU A 293 -13.93 -25.43 24.53
CA GLU A 293 -12.95 -26.45 24.92
C GLU A 293 -11.58 -26.24 24.32
N GLU A 294 -11.52 -25.89 22.99
CA GLU A 294 -10.26 -25.55 22.33
C GLU A 294 -9.63 -24.31 22.93
N TRP A 295 -10.44 -23.32 23.26
CA TRP A 295 -10.02 -22.12 23.97
C TRP A 295 -9.38 -22.48 25.33
N ASN A 296 -10.00 -23.34 26.11
CA ASN A 296 -9.48 -23.75 27.40
C ASN A 296 -8.20 -24.59 27.29
N ARG A 297 -8.05 -25.40 26.23
CA ARG A 297 -6.85 -26.20 25.95
C ARG A 297 -5.68 -25.37 25.40
N ALA A 298 -5.93 -24.17 24.88
CA ALA A 298 -4.89 -23.34 24.25
C ALA A 298 -3.76 -22.89 25.19
N GLY A 299 -3.92 -23.12 26.50
CA GLY A 299 -2.89 -22.89 27.52
C GLY A 299 -2.75 -21.44 27.96
N PRO A 300 -1.75 -21.13 28.80
CA PRO A 300 -1.54 -19.79 29.31
C PRO A 300 -1.16 -18.82 28.19
N ARG A 301 -1.77 -17.65 28.21
CA ARG A 301 -1.60 -16.57 27.23
C ARG A 301 -0.85 -15.42 27.89
N PRO A 302 -0.12 -14.61 27.12
CA PRO A 302 0.53 -13.40 27.65
C PRO A 302 -0.46 -12.48 28.38
N ARG A 303 -1.69 -12.45 27.85
CA ARG A 303 -2.83 -11.73 28.43
C ARG A 303 -4.08 -12.59 28.29
N PRO A 304 -4.66 -13.12 29.34
CA PRO A 304 -5.85 -13.94 29.23
C PRO A 304 -7.01 -13.10 28.70
N LEU A 305 -7.66 -13.60 27.67
CA LEU A 305 -8.89 -12.98 27.18
C LEU A 305 -10.04 -13.22 28.16
N PRO A 306 -10.95 -12.26 28.31
CA PRO A 306 -12.14 -12.48 29.13
C PRO A 306 -12.98 -13.61 28.55
N PRO A 307 -13.68 -14.40 29.38
CA PRO A 307 -14.58 -15.44 28.89
C PRO A 307 -15.66 -14.85 27.98
N PRO A 308 -16.18 -15.62 27.01
CA PRO A 308 -17.30 -15.18 26.19
C PRO A 308 -18.45 -14.68 27.06
N PRO A 309 -19.06 -13.52 26.73
CA PRO A 309 -20.19 -13.02 27.51
C PRO A 309 -21.42 -13.93 27.38
N ASP A 310 -22.20 -14.04 28.44
CA ASP A 310 -23.46 -14.80 28.47
C ASP A 310 -24.63 -14.13 27.69
N ARG A 311 -24.31 -13.21 26.78
CA ARG A 311 -25.25 -12.49 25.88
C ARG A 311 -25.03 -12.89 24.44
N PRO A 312 -25.99 -12.64 23.52
CA PRO A 312 -25.76 -12.80 22.08
C PRO A 312 -24.51 -12.06 21.64
N VAL A 313 -23.59 -12.79 20.99
CA VAL A 313 -22.32 -12.26 20.51
C VAL A 313 -22.48 -11.87 19.04
N TYR A 314 -22.10 -10.66 18.69
CA TYR A 314 -22.15 -10.19 17.30
C TYR A 314 -21.12 -10.93 16.44
N GLN A 315 -21.38 -10.96 15.11
CA GLN A 315 -20.53 -11.68 14.17
C GLN A 315 -19.05 -11.28 14.29
N HIS A 316 -18.76 -10.01 14.37
CA HIS A 316 -17.39 -9.49 14.49
C HIS A 316 -16.71 -9.86 15.81
N GLU A 317 -17.49 -9.98 16.90
CA GLU A 317 -16.97 -10.50 18.18
C GLU A 317 -16.66 -11.99 18.05
N LYS A 318 -17.53 -12.76 17.38
CA LYS A 318 -17.28 -14.18 17.09
C LYS A 318 -16.02 -14.39 16.28
N GLU A 319 -15.83 -13.62 15.22
CA GLU A 319 -14.63 -13.68 14.40
C GLU A 319 -13.37 -13.37 15.22
N GLY A 320 -13.43 -12.36 16.10
CA GLY A 320 -12.33 -12.03 16.99
C GLY A 320 -12.01 -13.15 17.99
N TRP A 321 -13.01 -13.78 18.56
CA TRP A 321 -12.83 -14.84 19.57
C TRP A 321 -12.40 -16.16 18.97
N TYR A 322 -13.02 -16.59 17.87
CA TYR A 322 -12.84 -17.92 17.30
C TYR A 322 -11.68 -17.98 16.31
N ALA A 323 -11.38 -16.91 15.58
CA ALA A 323 -10.20 -16.86 14.72
C ALA A 323 -8.92 -17.07 15.54
N TRP A 324 -8.87 -16.55 16.78
CA TRP A 324 -7.71 -16.74 17.65
C TRP A 324 -7.51 -18.21 18.07
N ILE A 325 -8.60 -18.96 18.31
CA ILE A 325 -8.56 -20.39 18.67
C ILE A 325 -8.17 -21.25 17.47
N THR A 326 -8.64 -20.87 16.28
CA THR A 326 -8.40 -21.62 15.04
C THR A 326 -7.08 -21.28 14.37
N GLU A 327 -6.45 -20.15 14.71
CA GLU A 327 -5.10 -19.80 14.28
C GLU A 327 -4.09 -20.66 15.08
N ASN A 328 -3.85 -21.87 14.61
CA ASN A 328 -2.81 -22.76 15.15
C ASN A 328 -1.42 -22.29 14.70
N ASP A 329 -0.36 -22.78 15.37
CA ASP A 329 1.06 -22.54 15.04
C ASP A 329 1.43 -22.85 13.57
N LYS A 330 0.67 -23.71 12.94
CA LYS A 330 0.65 -23.88 11.49
C LYS A 330 -0.54 -23.06 11.01
N GLU A 331 -0.28 -21.91 10.38
CA GLU A 331 -1.34 -21.27 9.62
C GLU A 331 -2.05 -22.35 8.82
N PRO A 332 -3.36 -22.57 9.00
CA PRO A 332 -4.06 -23.55 8.19
C PRO A 332 -3.77 -23.18 6.75
N ASN A 333 -3.36 -24.13 5.93
CA ASN A 333 -3.19 -23.88 4.51
C ASN A 333 -4.46 -23.17 4.05
N PRO A 334 -4.37 -21.94 3.55
CA PRO A 334 -5.56 -21.16 3.21
C PRO A 334 -6.41 -21.99 2.27
N SER A 335 -7.70 -22.05 2.52
CA SER A 335 -8.61 -22.77 1.63
C SER A 335 -8.52 -22.16 0.22
N PRO A 336 -8.82 -22.90 -0.85
CA PRO A 336 -8.92 -22.33 -2.19
C PRO A 336 -9.86 -21.13 -2.26
N MET A 337 -10.86 -21.06 -1.39
CA MET A 337 -11.77 -19.91 -1.27
C MET A 337 -11.05 -18.70 -0.66
N ASP A 338 -10.27 -18.89 0.41
CA ASP A 338 -9.50 -17.79 1.02
C ASP A 338 -8.50 -17.23 0.04
N LEU A 339 -7.84 -18.09 -0.73
CA LEU A 339 -6.90 -17.68 -1.77
C LEU A 339 -7.57 -16.89 -2.88
N ARG A 340 -8.79 -17.31 -3.26
CA ARG A 340 -9.61 -16.60 -4.23
C ARG A 340 -10.04 -15.24 -3.70
N MET A 341 -10.47 -15.17 -2.45
CA MET A 341 -10.80 -13.91 -1.77
C MET A 341 -9.59 -12.96 -1.68
N GLN A 342 -8.41 -13.48 -1.40
CA GLN A 342 -7.17 -12.70 -1.41
C GLN A 342 -6.83 -12.15 -2.81
N ALA A 343 -7.06 -12.95 -3.86
CA ALA A 343 -6.87 -12.48 -5.24
C ALA A 343 -7.85 -11.36 -5.61
N HIS A 344 -9.12 -11.48 -5.21
CA HIS A 344 -10.10 -10.42 -5.39
C HIS A 344 -9.71 -9.13 -4.67
N ARG A 345 -9.02 -9.22 -3.54
CA ARG A 345 -8.53 -8.06 -2.81
C ARG A 345 -7.61 -7.18 -3.65
N LEU A 346 -6.82 -7.77 -4.54
CA LEU A 346 -5.98 -6.99 -5.47
C LEU A 346 -6.84 -6.11 -6.41
N LEU A 347 -8.00 -6.60 -6.83
CA LEU A 347 -8.95 -5.81 -7.64
C LEU A 347 -9.56 -4.67 -6.82
N TRP A 348 -9.89 -4.94 -5.55
CA TRP A 348 -10.45 -3.94 -4.65
C TRP A 348 -9.46 -2.84 -4.33
N ASP A 349 -8.22 -3.20 -4.07
CA ASP A 349 -7.13 -2.25 -3.85
C ASP A 349 -6.87 -1.40 -5.10
N ALA A 350 -7.00 -1.99 -6.30
CA ALA A 350 -6.86 -1.25 -7.55
C ALA A 350 -7.99 -0.22 -7.76
N LEU A 351 -9.24 -0.55 -7.43
CA LEU A 351 -10.35 0.40 -7.47
C LEU A 351 -10.16 1.54 -6.46
N ASP A 352 -9.81 1.18 -5.22
CA ASP A 352 -9.56 2.16 -4.16
C ASP A 352 -8.38 3.08 -4.50
N TYR A 353 -7.37 2.55 -5.21
CA TYR A 353 -6.24 3.32 -5.71
C TYR A 353 -6.69 4.38 -6.73
N ILE A 354 -7.49 3.99 -7.73
CA ILE A 354 -8.00 4.92 -8.75
C ILE A 354 -8.77 6.06 -8.08
N VAL A 355 -9.70 5.74 -7.18
CA VAL A 355 -10.50 6.74 -6.47
C VAL A 355 -9.61 7.65 -5.62
N SER A 356 -8.60 7.09 -4.95
CA SER A 356 -7.68 7.85 -4.10
C SER A 356 -6.78 8.79 -4.91
N VAL A 357 -6.35 8.37 -6.10
CA VAL A 357 -5.55 9.22 -7.00
C VAL A 357 -6.39 10.38 -7.54
N GLU A 358 -7.63 10.12 -7.93
CA GLU A 358 -8.55 11.12 -8.50
C GLU A 358 -9.21 12.06 -7.48
N ALA A 359 -9.08 11.80 -6.19
CA ALA A 359 -9.65 12.61 -5.13
C ALA A 359 -9.09 14.04 -5.12
N ASP A 360 -9.90 15.02 -4.70
CA ASP A 360 -9.46 16.41 -4.56
C ASP A 360 -8.42 16.57 -3.44
N ALA A 361 -8.55 15.76 -2.38
CA ALA A 361 -7.57 15.65 -1.31
C ALA A 361 -7.34 14.19 -0.92
N PHE A 362 -6.13 13.86 -0.49
CA PHE A 362 -5.79 12.54 0.03
C PHE A 362 -5.15 12.65 1.42
N PHE A 363 -5.68 11.89 2.37
CA PHE A 363 -5.13 11.81 3.73
C PHE A 363 -4.74 10.37 4.08
N PRO A 364 -3.44 10.08 4.29
CA PRO A 364 -2.99 8.78 4.75
C PRO A 364 -3.16 8.67 6.27
N GLY A 365 -3.94 7.70 6.73
CA GLY A 365 -3.99 7.34 8.15
C GLY A 365 -2.70 6.66 8.60
N PHE A 366 -2.06 5.99 7.65
CA PHE A 366 -0.73 5.41 7.83
C PHE A 366 0.06 5.51 6.54
N HIS A 367 1.32 5.87 6.68
CA HIS A 367 2.31 5.84 5.63
C HIS A 367 3.61 5.32 6.24
N SER A 368 4.05 4.19 5.72
CA SER A 368 5.28 3.55 6.16
C SER A 368 6.42 4.00 5.27
N ASP A 369 7.18 4.99 5.71
CA ASP A 369 8.34 5.48 4.97
C ASP A 369 9.43 4.41 4.90
N GLY A 370 9.24 3.47 3.96
CA GLY A 370 10.24 2.51 3.57
C GLY A 370 10.39 1.29 4.45
N SER A 371 9.41 0.94 5.24
CA SER A 371 9.34 -0.43 5.72
C SER A 371 9.23 -1.39 4.53
N ARG A 372 9.70 -2.60 4.68
CA ARG A 372 9.53 -3.68 3.68
C ARG A 372 8.07 -4.11 3.54
N TRP A 373 7.16 -3.45 4.23
CA TRP A 373 5.74 -3.75 4.22
C TRP A 373 5.05 -2.95 3.13
N PRO A 374 4.14 -3.54 2.33
CA PRO A 374 3.40 -2.82 1.30
C PRO A 374 2.67 -1.62 1.86
N ASP A 375 2.86 -0.51 1.20
CA ASP A 375 2.33 0.78 1.57
C ASP A 375 1.43 1.34 0.46
N PHE A 376 0.13 1.06 0.59
CA PHE A 376 -0.88 1.60 -0.33
C PHE A 376 -0.86 3.12 -0.35
N SER A 377 -0.79 3.75 0.83
CA SER A 377 -0.73 5.22 0.93
C SER A 377 0.47 5.79 0.20
N GLY A 378 1.63 5.15 0.31
CA GLY A 378 2.84 5.55 -0.39
C GLY A 378 2.71 5.51 -1.90
N LEU A 379 2.06 4.48 -2.44
CA LEU A 379 1.77 4.38 -3.88
C LEU A 379 0.84 5.49 -4.35
N VAL A 380 -0.22 5.79 -3.61
CA VAL A 380 -1.16 6.88 -3.93
C VAL A 380 -0.47 8.24 -3.86
N ILE A 381 0.30 8.50 -2.80
CA ILE A 381 1.09 9.73 -2.64
C ILE A 381 2.03 9.93 -3.84
N GLY A 382 2.77 8.89 -4.20
CA GLY A 382 3.70 8.93 -5.33
C GLY A 382 3.02 9.25 -6.66
N GLN A 383 1.91 8.57 -6.98
CA GLN A 383 1.15 8.83 -8.20
C GLN A 383 0.59 10.26 -8.24
N ARG A 384 -0.03 10.71 -7.15
CA ARG A 384 -0.61 12.04 -7.06
C ARG A 384 0.44 13.14 -7.23
N LEU A 385 1.60 12.99 -6.60
CA LEU A 385 2.70 13.94 -6.73
C LEU A 385 3.36 13.88 -8.10
N TYR A 386 3.41 12.70 -8.73
CA TYR A 386 3.90 12.56 -10.10
C TYR A 386 2.98 13.25 -11.12
N GLU A 387 1.67 13.10 -10.98
CA GLU A 387 0.69 13.72 -11.88
C GLU A 387 0.50 15.20 -11.62
N ARG A 388 0.46 15.59 -10.35
CA ARG A 388 0.22 16.98 -9.91
C ARG A 388 0.95 17.23 -8.59
N ALA A 389 2.11 17.86 -8.66
CA ALA A 389 2.86 18.24 -7.46
C ALA A 389 2.05 19.16 -6.51
N SER A 390 1.14 19.98 -7.05
CA SER A 390 0.26 20.89 -6.30
C SER A 390 -1.01 20.22 -5.74
N SER A 391 -1.19 18.91 -5.91
CA SER A 391 -2.37 18.23 -5.38
C SER A 391 -2.41 18.27 -3.83
N ARG A 392 -3.62 18.37 -3.26
CA ARG A 392 -3.80 18.30 -1.80
C ARG A 392 -3.54 16.88 -1.30
N THR A 393 -2.28 16.51 -1.22
CA THR A 393 -1.82 15.21 -0.74
C THR A 393 -1.11 15.40 0.58
N TYR A 394 -1.80 15.10 1.68
CA TYR A 394 -1.24 15.29 3.01
C TYR A 394 -0.13 14.28 3.28
N ARG A 395 0.95 14.76 3.91
CA ARG A 395 2.06 13.94 4.40
C ARG A 395 2.41 14.36 5.82
N PRO A 396 1.53 14.05 6.78
CA PRO A 396 1.74 14.45 8.15
C PRO A 396 3.01 13.78 8.71
N ASP A 397 3.86 14.56 9.36
CA ASP A 397 4.91 14.02 10.21
C ASP A 397 4.24 13.34 11.41
N ARG A 398 4.35 12.02 11.44
CA ARG A 398 3.67 11.18 12.41
C ARG A 398 4.11 11.43 13.83
N LYS A 399 5.40 11.74 14.03
CA LYS A 399 5.95 12.08 15.34
C LYS A 399 5.36 13.40 15.85
N LYS A 400 5.30 14.40 14.97
CA LYS A 400 4.69 15.69 15.30
C LYS A 400 3.21 15.57 15.60
N ILE A 401 2.49 14.72 14.85
CA ILE A 401 1.08 14.43 15.12
C ILE A 401 0.90 13.76 16.48
N ALA A 402 1.75 12.80 16.85
CA ALA A 402 1.69 12.16 18.16
C ALA A 402 1.91 13.17 19.29
N GLU A 403 2.90 14.08 19.16
CA GLU A 403 3.12 15.19 20.10
C GLU A 403 1.86 16.06 20.26
N LEU A 404 1.19 16.41 19.14
CA LEU A 404 -0.02 17.21 19.17
C LEU A 404 -1.15 16.49 19.92
N PHE A 405 -1.36 15.19 19.68
CA PHE A 405 -2.40 14.42 20.38
C PHE A 405 -2.07 14.19 21.87
N ASN A 406 -0.82 14.08 22.24
CA ASN A 406 -0.44 14.00 23.66
C ASN A 406 -0.86 15.25 24.44
N VAL A 407 -0.83 16.42 23.82
CA VAL A 407 -1.26 17.70 24.46
C VAL A 407 -2.76 17.71 24.78
N ILE A 408 -3.59 17.04 23.99
CA ILE A 408 -5.06 17.05 24.17
C ILE A 408 -5.63 15.70 24.63
N ARG A 409 -4.78 14.79 25.09
CA ARG A 409 -5.19 13.42 25.44
C ARG A 409 -6.38 13.35 26.37
N ASP A 410 -6.45 14.27 27.35
CA ASP A 410 -7.49 14.26 28.36
C ASP A 410 -8.75 15.07 27.94
N ASP A 411 -8.68 15.85 26.83
CA ASP A 411 -9.79 16.66 26.31
C ASP A 411 -9.78 16.69 24.77
N MET A 412 -9.77 15.52 24.17
CA MET A 412 -9.55 15.35 22.74
C MET A 412 -10.65 16.00 21.87
N TYR A 413 -11.89 16.01 22.36
CA TYR A 413 -13.04 16.54 21.60
C TYR A 413 -13.20 18.07 21.66
N HIS A 414 -12.53 18.73 22.61
CA HIS A 414 -12.57 20.18 22.78
C HIS A 414 -11.18 20.82 22.71
N PRO A 415 -10.46 20.62 21.60
CA PRO A 415 -9.10 21.12 21.46
C PRO A 415 -9.09 22.65 21.52
N LYS A 416 -8.14 23.20 22.29
CA LYS A 416 -7.94 24.65 22.39
C LYS A 416 -7.51 25.22 21.04
N ARG A 417 -7.79 26.51 20.82
CA ARG A 417 -7.45 27.22 19.57
C ARG A 417 -5.97 27.07 19.18
N ASN A 418 -5.07 27.11 20.14
CA ASN A 418 -3.63 26.95 19.87
C ASN A 418 -3.30 25.58 19.26
N TRP A 419 -3.93 24.52 19.74
CA TRP A 419 -3.77 23.19 19.16
C TRP A 419 -4.26 23.14 17.70
N ILE A 420 -5.44 23.71 17.45
CA ILE A 420 -6.02 23.78 16.10
C ILE A 420 -5.08 24.53 15.15
N LEU A 421 -4.51 25.64 15.58
CA LEU A 421 -3.57 26.41 14.77
C LEU A 421 -2.28 25.63 14.49
N SER A 422 -1.73 24.96 15.50
CA SER A 422 -0.52 24.14 15.36
C SER A 422 -0.74 22.93 14.43
N ALA A 423 -1.89 22.24 14.54
CA ALA A 423 -2.26 21.15 13.67
C ALA A 423 -2.43 21.63 12.22
N ARG A 424 -3.11 22.75 12.02
CA ARG A 424 -3.32 23.37 10.70
C ARG A 424 -2.01 23.82 10.07
N GLU A 425 -1.15 24.47 10.79
CA GLU A 425 0.18 24.89 10.32
C GLU A 425 1.01 23.69 9.88
N HIS A 426 1.07 22.66 10.71
CA HIS A 426 1.80 21.44 10.39
C HIS A 426 1.28 20.77 9.10
N LEU A 427 -0.05 20.58 9.00
CA LEU A 427 -0.66 19.93 7.83
C LEU A 427 -0.53 20.78 6.57
N ASN A 428 -0.68 22.11 6.64
CA ASN A 428 -0.45 23.00 5.51
C ASN A 428 1.02 22.96 5.05
N ARG A 429 1.97 22.88 5.98
CA ARG A 429 3.38 22.72 5.64
C ARG A 429 3.62 21.40 4.90
N SER A 430 2.91 20.33 5.26
CA SER A 430 2.98 19.05 4.56
C SER A 430 2.46 19.10 3.11
N LEU A 431 1.64 20.09 2.77
CA LEU A 431 1.14 20.32 1.42
C LEU A 431 2.07 21.18 0.57
N SER A 432 3.04 21.88 1.15
CA SER A 432 3.95 22.73 0.39
C SER A 432 4.91 21.87 -0.42
N GLU A 433 5.05 22.17 -1.71
CA GLU A 433 6.00 21.49 -2.59
C GLU A 433 7.41 21.53 -2.03
N GLU A 434 7.83 22.67 -1.52
CA GLU A 434 9.14 22.86 -0.92
C GLU A 434 9.35 21.95 0.30
N GLY A 435 8.36 21.87 1.20
CA GLY A 435 8.42 20.98 2.37
C GLY A 435 8.52 19.51 1.98
N LEU A 436 7.74 19.07 0.99
CA LEU A 436 7.72 17.70 0.49
C LEU A 436 9.07 17.28 -0.10
N ILE A 437 9.65 18.08 -0.95
CA ILE A 437 10.86 17.71 -1.69
C ILE A 437 12.10 17.86 -0.84
N ARG A 438 12.19 18.89 0.00
CA ARG A 438 13.26 18.98 1.00
C ARG A 438 13.27 17.77 1.93
N GLN A 439 12.10 17.39 2.44
CA GLN A 439 11.99 16.24 3.32
C GLN A 439 12.37 14.95 2.59
N SER A 440 11.96 14.77 1.33
CA SER A 440 12.33 13.61 0.51
C SER A 440 13.83 13.55 0.23
N LEU A 441 14.48 14.66 0.00
CA LEU A 441 15.93 14.72 -0.25
C LEU A 441 16.76 14.50 1.03
N LEU A 442 16.26 14.94 2.19
CA LEU A 442 16.95 14.85 3.48
C LEU A 442 16.74 13.49 4.16
N SER A 443 15.57 12.88 3.99
CA SER A 443 15.15 11.68 4.72
C SER A 443 15.77 10.37 4.23
N LYS A 444 16.59 10.38 3.17
CA LYS A 444 17.10 9.14 2.53
C LYS A 444 15.98 8.11 2.34
N PRO A 445 14.99 8.38 1.49
CA PRO A 445 13.81 7.53 1.37
C PRO A 445 14.20 6.10 1.03
N THR A 446 13.54 5.15 1.66
CA THR A 446 13.77 3.72 1.42
C THR A 446 12.91 3.21 0.26
N SER A 447 11.93 4.00 -0.20
CA SER A 447 11.15 3.75 -1.41
C SER A 447 11.07 5.01 -2.27
N PHE A 448 11.35 4.89 -3.57
CA PHE A 448 11.15 5.98 -4.52
C PHE A 448 9.67 6.18 -4.87
N LEU A 449 8.82 5.17 -4.61
CA LEU A 449 7.40 5.23 -4.96
C LEU A 449 6.63 6.25 -4.12
N SER A 450 6.92 6.33 -2.82
CA SER A 450 6.28 7.26 -1.90
C SER A 450 6.96 8.63 -1.82
N HIS A 451 8.15 8.73 -2.36
CA HIS A 451 8.95 9.94 -2.37
C HIS A 451 9.48 10.21 -3.78
N PRO A 452 8.61 10.63 -4.71
CA PRO A 452 9.06 10.99 -6.04
C PRO A 452 10.09 12.12 -5.92
N ILE A 453 11.29 11.83 -6.36
CA ILE A 453 12.36 12.83 -6.41
C ILE A 453 12.11 13.84 -7.54
N PRO A 454 12.78 14.98 -7.58
CA PRO A 454 12.56 15.99 -8.60
C PRO A 454 12.59 15.47 -10.04
N GLU A 455 13.44 14.47 -10.29
CA GLU A 455 13.52 13.82 -11.60
C GLU A 455 12.24 13.09 -12.02
N CYS A 456 11.37 12.76 -11.07
CA CYS A 456 10.06 12.17 -11.36
C CYS A 456 8.99 13.21 -11.66
N SER A 457 9.03 14.38 -10.97
CA SER A 457 7.95 15.37 -10.97
C SER A 457 8.19 16.56 -11.89
N CYS A 458 9.45 16.97 -12.11
CA CYS A 458 9.78 18.11 -12.96
C CYS A 458 11.14 17.97 -13.65
N ARG A 459 11.45 18.83 -14.61
CA ARG A 459 12.74 18.85 -15.33
C ARG A 459 13.74 19.81 -14.69
N ILE A 460 14.96 19.35 -14.48
CA ILE A 460 16.07 20.21 -14.11
C ILE A 460 16.78 20.64 -15.40
N SER A 461 16.93 21.94 -15.59
CA SER A 461 17.36 22.60 -16.84
C SER A 461 18.69 22.09 -17.44
N SER A 462 19.49 21.36 -16.72
CA SER A 462 20.81 20.85 -17.17
C SER A 462 20.75 19.48 -17.87
N VAL A 463 19.57 18.92 -18.10
CA VAL A 463 19.41 17.59 -18.71
C VAL A 463 18.68 17.71 -20.03
N GLU A 464 19.24 17.11 -21.08
CA GLU A 464 18.65 17.11 -22.42
C GLU A 464 17.18 16.69 -22.44
N ILE A 465 16.40 17.42 -23.24
CA ILE A 465 14.95 17.39 -23.23
C ILE A 465 14.43 16.12 -23.88
N THR A 466 14.01 15.14 -23.08
CA THR A 466 13.06 14.13 -23.55
C THR A 466 11.69 14.80 -23.75
N LYS A 467 11.03 14.54 -24.90
CA LYS A 467 9.69 15.09 -25.17
C LYS A 467 8.73 14.76 -24.03
N PRO A 468 7.92 15.74 -23.56
CA PRO A 468 6.98 15.50 -22.49
C PRO A 468 6.00 14.39 -22.90
N ILE A 469 5.75 13.44 -22.00
CA ILE A 469 4.77 12.38 -22.20
C ILE A 469 3.40 12.97 -21.89
N LYS A 470 2.47 12.88 -22.84
CA LYS A 470 1.08 13.27 -22.65
C LYS A 470 0.24 12.08 -22.24
N GLY A 471 -0.57 12.25 -21.21
CA GLY A 471 -1.61 11.31 -20.84
C GLY A 471 -2.75 11.26 -21.87
N LYS A 472 -3.64 10.29 -21.74
CA LYS A 472 -4.84 10.15 -22.62
C LYS A 472 -5.74 11.39 -22.59
N ASP A 473 -5.75 12.12 -21.49
CA ASP A 473 -6.49 13.37 -21.27
C ASP A 473 -5.75 14.63 -21.78
N GLY A 474 -4.63 14.46 -22.47
CA GLY A 474 -3.80 15.55 -22.97
C GLY A 474 -2.92 16.23 -21.91
N ARG A 475 -3.02 15.83 -20.63
CA ARG A 475 -2.15 16.33 -19.57
C ARG A 475 -0.73 15.86 -19.78
N ILE A 476 0.21 16.72 -19.43
CA ILE A 476 1.61 16.37 -19.48
C ILE A 476 1.93 15.56 -18.21
N LEU A 477 2.25 14.30 -18.42
CA LEU A 477 2.76 13.43 -17.38
C LEU A 477 4.28 13.64 -17.26
N PHE A 478 4.95 12.84 -16.59
CA PHE A 478 6.40 12.79 -16.41
C PHE A 478 7.18 13.99 -17.01
N GLY A 479 7.74 14.80 -16.14
CA GLY A 479 8.36 16.06 -16.55
C GLY A 479 7.35 17.08 -17.07
N GLY A 480 6.12 17.01 -16.57
CA GLY A 480 5.00 17.82 -17.00
C GLY A 480 5.12 19.27 -16.65
N GLU A 481 5.69 19.59 -15.51
CA GLU A 481 6.21 20.92 -15.25
C GLU A 481 7.45 21.11 -16.15
N PRO A 482 7.47 22.06 -17.07
CA PRO A 482 8.60 22.22 -17.99
C PRO A 482 9.92 22.47 -17.26
N GLU A 483 9.89 23.12 -16.10
CA GLU A 483 11.08 23.35 -15.27
C GLU A 483 10.76 23.15 -13.79
N CYS A 484 11.73 22.60 -13.06
CA CYS A 484 11.64 22.54 -11.61
C CYS A 484 11.70 23.94 -10.99
N PRO A 485 10.95 24.24 -9.94
CA PRO A 485 11.05 25.47 -9.18
C PRO A 485 12.50 25.79 -8.77
N LYS A 486 12.85 27.08 -8.74
CA LYS A 486 14.22 27.51 -8.42
C LYS A 486 14.78 26.96 -7.11
N TRP A 487 13.92 26.78 -6.11
CA TRP A 487 14.30 26.21 -4.81
C TRP A 487 14.68 24.71 -4.88
N MET A 488 14.14 23.96 -5.81
CA MET A 488 14.57 22.56 -6.09
C MET A 488 15.95 22.54 -6.76
N GLN A 489 16.22 23.49 -7.65
CA GLN A 489 17.50 23.59 -8.34
C GLN A 489 18.64 23.96 -7.38
N SER A 490 18.37 24.88 -6.43
CA SER A 490 19.36 25.31 -5.45
C SER A 490 19.77 24.23 -4.46
N ALA A 491 18.83 23.40 -4.00
CA ALA A 491 19.13 22.29 -3.07
C ALA A 491 20.06 21.23 -3.69
N ARG A 492 20.06 21.10 -5.00
CA ARG A 492 20.95 20.18 -5.73
C ARG A 492 22.32 20.76 -6.00
N ALA A 493 22.40 22.06 -6.23
CA ALA A 493 23.66 22.78 -6.40
C ALA A 493 24.50 22.77 -5.12
N GLU A 494 23.87 22.86 -3.95
CA GLU A 494 24.58 22.73 -2.65
C GLU A 494 25.14 21.32 -2.43
N LYS A 495 24.39 20.25 -2.80
CA LYS A 495 24.91 18.87 -2.70
C LYS A 495 26.03 18.55 -3.67
N ALA A 496 26.05 19.18 -4.83
CA ALA A 496 27.12 19.00 -5.81
C ALA A 496 28.40 19.74 -5.42
N ARG A 497 28.33 20.72 -4.50
CA ARG A 497 29.48 21.44 -3.95
C ARG A 497 30.07 20.81 -2.67
N THR A 498 29.33 19.87 -2.06
CA THR A 498 29.76 19.17 -0.83
C THR A 498 30.24 17.74 -1.08
N ASN A 499 30.27 17.28 -2.31
CA ASN A 499 30.93 16.08 -2.81
C ASN A 499 32.04 16.47 -3.81
#